data_f4e22bfa938d237246b5dda0b1dce0e3
#
_entry.id   f4e22bfa938d237246b5dda0b1dce0e3
#
_cell.length_a   1.000
_cell.length_b   1.000
_cell.length_c   1.000
_cell.angle_alpha   90.00
_cell.angle_beta   90.00
_cell.angle_gamma   90.00
#
_symmetry.space_group_name_H-M   'P 1'
#
loop_
_entity.id
_entity.type
_entity.pdbx_description
1 polymer ?
#
loop_
_entity_poly.entity_id
_entity_poly.type
_entity_poly.pdbx_seq_one_letter_code
_entity_poly.pdbx_strand_id
1 'polypeptide(L)'
;MNDKLRAAIGRRIAQMRDQRGLTLIQVADAAKCDEATVRNAIAGRPLRQKSLAAVCRALDIDLADFALGEAGELTQRIYGYERRNEVRHYEGFYLLYYYNLLDHQNLFCSAVRIAWDDADRALAVEEYTRFRQDGITPFDGVMNGHLYINEEIGFAQILLNAAGMLQLITASRLEKGGRQMFGAMLTQVSDFIQYRPITSPVVLERVGEQSDFKAVCKLSRLISPADPAFDQISPTLKQIEMRISAAPRRSSA
;
A
#
# COMPACT_ATOMS: atom_id res chain seq x y z
N MET A 1 29.17 3.43 3.42
CA MET A 1 28.26 2.27 3.21
C MET A 1 28.45 1.33 4.38
N ASN A 2 27.39 1.04 5.14
CA ASN A 2 27.46 0.19 6.33
C ASN A 2 27.50 -1.30 5.96
N ASP A 3 27.80 -2.18 6.94
CA ASP A 3 27.96 -3.62 6.71
C ASP A 3 26.66 -4.30 6.31
N LYS A 4 25.52 -3.84 6.84
CA LYS A 4 24.21 -4.38 6.51
C LYS A 4 23.86 -4.12 5.06
N LEU A 5 24.08 -2.90 4.56
CA LEU A 5 23.83 -2.52 3.17
C LEU A 5 24.71 -3.32 2.21
N ARG A 6 26.01 -3.51 2.56
CA ARG A 6 26.90 -4.36 1.75
C ARG A 6 26.42 -5.80 1.68
N ALA A 7 25.97 -6.35 2.79
CA ALA A 7 25.42 -7.71 2.82
C ALA A 7 24.12 -7.83 2.00
N ALA A 8 23.24 -6.83 2.02
CA ALA A 8 22.01 -6.80 1.22
C ALA A 8 22.32 -6.76 -0.28
N ILE A 9 23.23 -5.88 -0.70
CA ILE A 9 23.71 -5.81 -2.09
C ILE A 9 24.34 -7.14 -2.51
N GLY A 10 25.16 -7.74 -1.66
CA GLY A 10 25.80 -9.03 -1.93
C GLY A 10 24.79 -10.16 -2.16
N ARG A 11 23.76 -10.23 -1.33
CA ARG A 11 22.65 -11.21 -1.54
C ARG A 11 21.94 -10.99 -2.87
N ARG A 12 21.66 -9.73 -3.24
CA ARG A 12 21.02 -9.43 -4.51
C ARG A 12 21.88 -9.79 -5.71
N ILE A 13 23.19 -9.53 -5.65
CA ILE A 13 24.15 -9.93 -6.68
C ILE A 13 24.12 -11.45 -6.85
N ALA A 14 24.17 -12.23 -5.76
CA ALA A 14 24.09 -13.68 -5.81
C ALA A 14 22.77 -14.15 -6.45
N GLN A 15 21.64 -13.62 -6.00
CA GLN A 15 20.31 -13.93 -6.53
C GLN A 15 20.20 -13.66 -8.04
N MET A 16 20.62 -12.48 -8.50
CA MET A 16 20.53 -12.12 -9.92
C MET A 16 21.45 -12.95 -10.79
N ARG A 17 22.65 -13.27 -10.30
CA ARG A 17 23.56 -14.19 -10.98
C ARG A 17 22.91 -15.57 -11.16
N ASP A 18 22.34 -16.14 -10.09
CA ASP A 18 21.74 -17.47 -10.11
C ASP A 18 20.50 -17.52 -10.99
N GLN A 19 19.63 -16.50 -10.93
CA GLN A 19 18.44 -16.37 -11.79
C GLN A 19 18.79 -16.32 -13.28
N ARG A 20 19.97 -15.76 -13.62
CA ARG A 20 20.44 -15.67 -15.01
C ARG A 20 21.33 -16.85 -15.41
N GLY A 21 21.61 -17.77 -14.51
CA GLY A 21 22.49 -18.91 -14.76
C GLY A 21 23.94 -18.53 -15.07
N LEU A 22 24.39 -17.35 -14.59
CA LEU A 22 25.74 -16.86 -14.88
C LEU A 22 26.78 -17.41 -13.91
N THR A 23 27.97 -17.70 -14.45
CA THR A 23 29.15 -18.02 -13.62
C THR A 23 29.80 -16.75 -13.07
N LEU A 24 30.63 -16.88 -12.02
CA LEU A 24 31.38 -15.74 -11.48
C LEU A 24 32.30 -15.11 -12.54
N ILE A 25 32.89 -15.92 -13.41
CA ILE A 25 33.76 -15.47 -14.52
C ILE A 25 32.95 -14.60 -15.49
N GLN A 26 31.77 -15.06 -15.91
CA GLN A 26 30.92 -14.29 -16.83
C GLN A 26 30.48 -12.94 -16.26
N VAL A 27 30.18 -12.89 -14.97
CA VAL A 27 29.88 -11.60 -14.30
C VAL A 27 31.12 -10.72 -14.22
N ALA A 28 32.29 -11.30 -13.93
CA ALA A 28 33.56 -10.58 -13.86
C ALA A 28 33.93 -9.96 -15.21
N ASP A 29 33.79 -10.72 -16.29
CA ASP A 29 34.04 -10.25 -17.66
C ASP A 29 33.09 -9.12 -18.03
N ALA A 30 31.79 -9.27 -17.76
CA ALA A 30 30.79 -8.22 -18.02
C ALA A 30 31.06 -6.94 -17.18
N ALA A 31 31.50 -7.11 -15.92
CA ALA A 31 31.85 -6.01 -15.04
C ALA A 31 33.25 -5.41 -15.29
N LYS A 32 34.03 -6.04 -16.17
CA LYS A 32 35.44 -5.69 -16.42
C LYS A 32 36.29 -5.65 -15.14
N CYS A 33 36.16 -6.69 -14.32
CA CYS A 33 36.88 -6.87 -13.07
C CYS A 33 37.35 -8.32 -12.91
N ASP A 34 38.08 -8.63 -11.85
CA ASP A 34 38.49 -10.00 -11.53
C ASP A 34 37.38 -10.74 -10.79
N GLU A 35 37.45 -12.09 -10.84
CA GLU A 35 36.50 -12.98 -10.16
C GLU A 35 36.49 -12.78 -8.64
N ALA A 36 37.66 -12.46 -8.05
CA ALA A 36 37.76 -12.20 -6.63
C ALA A 36 36.94 -10.96 -6.20
N THR A 37 36.89 -9.93 -7.06
CA THR A 37 36.04 -8.76 -6.86
C THR A 37 34.55 -9.13 -6.84
N VAL A 38 34.09 -9.98 -7.76
CA VAL A 38 32.68 -10.46 -7.76
C VAL A 38 32.39 -11.30 -6.51
N ARG A 39 33.30 -12.20 -6.14
CA ARG A 39 33.17 -13.03 -4.93
C ARG A 39 33.11 -12.17 -3.66
N ASN A 40 33.95 -11.12 -3.59
CA ASN A 40 33.93 -10.19 -2.47
C ASN A 40 32.65 -9.36 -2.44
N ALA A 41 32.12 -8.96 -3.60
CA ALA A 41 30.82 -8.28 -3.70
C ALA A 41 29.68 -9.13 -3.14
N ILE A 42 29.61 -10.40 -3.56
CA ILE A 42 28.62 -11.37 -3.06
C ILE A 42 28.74 -11.59 -1.54
N ALA A 43 29.96 -11.66 -1.03
CA ALA A 43 30.23 -11.84 0.40
C ALA A 43 29.99 -10.56 1.23
N GLY A 44 29.59 -9.45 0.62
CA GLY A 44 29.37 -8.16 1.30
C GLY A 44 30.67 -7.55 1.86
N ARG A 45 31.84 -7.96 1.35
CA ARG A 45 33.12 -7.40 1.80
C ARG A 45 33.33 -5.97 1.30
N PRO A 46 34.11 -5.16 1.99
CA PRO A 46 34.44 -3.81 1.54
C PRO A 46 35.08 -3.82 0.15
N LEU A 47 34.51 -3.07 -0.77
CA LEU A 47 35.00 -2.84 -2.12
C LEU A 47 35.05 -1.36 -2.42
N ARG A 48 35.89 -0.97 -3.41
CA ARG A 48 35.82 0.37 -3.97
C ARG A 48 34.46 0.57 -4.60
N GLN A 49 33.83 1.73 -4.38
CA GLN A 49 32.50 2.06 -4.88
C GLN A 49 32.39 1.85 -6.41
N LYS A 50 33.44 2.21 -7.15
CA LYS A 50 33.50 2.02 -8.62
C LYS A 50 33.41 0.54 -9.01
N SER A 51 34.10 -0.36 -8.28
CA SER A 51 34.09 -1.79 -8.57
C SER A 51 32.72 -2.40 -8.22
N LEU A 52 32.13 -2.03 -7.09
CA LEU A 52 30.80 -2.50 -6.73
C LEU A 52 29.75 -2.04 -7.74
N ALA A 53 29.80 -0.77 -8.17
CA ALA A 53 28.91 -0.24 -9.18
C ALA A 53 29.06 -0.94 -10.55
N ALA A 54 30.26 -1.36 -10.91
CA ALA A 54 30.49 -2.12 -12.15
C ALA A 54 29.84 -3.51 -12.09
N VAL A 55 29.99 -4.24 -10.96
CA VAL A 55 29.35 -5.55 -10.75
C VAL A 55 27.83 -5.44 -10.75
N CYS A 56 27.27 -4.45 -10.05
CA CYS A 56 25.84 -4.20 -10.04
C CYS A 56 25.29 -3.89 -11.43
N ARG A 57 25.96 -3.03 -12.19
CA ARG A 57 25.57 -2.67 -13.57
C ARG A 57 25.60 -3.88 -14.50
N ALA A 58 26.59 -4.77 -14.37
CA ALA A 58 26.67 -6.00 -15.17
C ALA A 58 25.49 -6.96 -14.95
N LEU A 59 24.78 -6.81 -13.84
CA LEU A 59 23.61 -7.59 -13.47
C LEU A 59 22.30 -6.78 -13.50
N ASP A 60 22.32 -5.56 -14.09
CA ASP A 60 21.20 -4.62 -14.11
C ASP A 60 20.61 -4.36 -12.70
N ILE A 61 21.47 -4.26 -11.71
CA ILE A 61 21.10 -3.92 -10.33
C ILE A 61 21.31 -2.40 -10.16
N ASP A 62 20.25 -1.67 -9.87
CA ASP A 62 20.36 -0.26 -9.50
C ASP A 62 20.77 -0.13 -8.02
N LEU A 63 21.88 0.55 -7.76
CA LEU A 63 22.31 0.83 -6.39
C LEU A 63 21.39 1.84 -5.69
N ALA A 64 20.60 2.63 -6.45
CA ALA A 64 19.61 3.52 -5.87
C ALA A 64 18.47 2.73 -5.18
N ASP A 65 18.14 1.52 -5.66
CA ASP A 65 17.15 0.66 -5.01
C ASP A 65 17.55 0.29 -3.57
N PHE A 66 18.86 0.21 -3.31
CA PHE A 66 19.38 -0.08 -1.96
C PHE A 66 19.48 1.16 -1.08
N ALA A 67 19.64 2.35 -1.64
CA ALA A 67 19.52 3.60 -0.89
C ALA A 67 18.06 3.83 -0.46
N LEU A 68 17.12 3.46 -1.35
CA LEU A 68 15.69 3.39 -1.04
C LEU A 68 15.38 2.23 -0.08
N GLY A 69 16.13 1.11 -0.14
CA GLY A 69 16.01 -0.03 0.76
C GLY A 69 16.36 0.27 2.21
N GLU A 70 17.35 1.14 2.47
CA GLU A 70 17.57 1.65 3.84
C GLU A 70 16.42 2.54 4.30
N ALA A 71 15.84 3.35 3.41
CA ALA A 71 14.60 4.06 3.68
C ALA A 71 13.42 3.08 3.82
N GLY A 72 13.39 2.00 3.04
CA GLY A 72 12.42 0.90 3.13
C GLY A 72 12.54 0.10 4.43
N GLU A 73 13.76 -0.25 4.87
CA GLU A 73 13.96 -0.88 6.18
C GLU A 73 13.59 0.06 7.34
N LEU A 74 13.87 1.37 7.20
CA LEU A 74 13.44 2.37 8.16
C LEU A 74 11.91 2.51 8.15
N THR A 75 11.31 2.50 6.98
CA THR A 75 9.86 2.51 6.77
C THR A 75 9.21 1.24 7.34
N GLN A 76 9.79 0.06 7.11
CA GLN A 76 9.36 -1.19 7.73
C GLN A 76 9.41 -1.14 9.26
N ARG A 77 10.48 -0.58 9.85
CA ARG A 77 10.59 -0.41 11.31
C ARG A 77 9.56 0.58 11.86
N ILE A 78 9.34 1.68 11.16
CA ILE A 78 8.37 2.71 11.55
C ILE A 78 6.93 2.19 11.44
N TYR A 79 6.63 1.36 10.43
CA TYR A 79 5.28 0.89 10.13
C TYR A 79 4.98 -0.54 10.62
N GLY A 80 5.88 -1.18 11.34
CA GLY A 80 5.59 -2.40 12.11
C GLY A 80 5.58 -3.71 11.33
N TYR A 81 6.16 -3.77 10.13
CA TYR A 81 6.18 -5.01 9.32
C TYR A 81 7.04 -6.16 9.85
N GLU A 82 7.62 -6.07 11.00
CA GLU A 82 8.54 -7.10 11.48
C GLU A 82 7.82 -8.40 11.91
N ARG A 83 6.54 -8.33 12.28
CA ARG A 83 5.83 -9.49 12.86
C ARG A 83 4.38 -9.58 12.38
N ARG A 84 4.11 -10.54 11.50
CA ARG A 84 2.73 -10.84 11.07
C ARG A 84 1.74 -10.97 12.23
N ASN A 85 2.18 -11.57 13.35
CA ASN A 85 1.30 -11.80 14.50
C ASN A 85 0.78 -10.51 15.15
N GLU A 86 1.51 -9.40 15.06
CA GLU A 86 1.11 -8.10 15.61
C GLU A 86 0.02 -7.46 14.76
N VAL A 87 0.07 -7.66 13.45
CA VAL A 87 -0.84 -7.05 12.47
C VAL A 87 -1.90 -8.00 11.93
N ARG A 88 -1.87 -9.28 12.31
CA ARG A 88 -2.80 -10.32 11.83
C ARG A 88 -4.27 -9.95 12.05
N HIS A 89 -4.57 -9.18 13.07
CA HIS A 89 -5.94 -8.77 13.36
C HIS A 89 -6.52 -7.80 12.30
N TYR A 90 -5.68 -7.23 11.40
CA TYR A 90 -6.15 -6.48 10.23
C TYR A 90 -6.47 -7.36 9.02
N GLU A 91 -5.98 -8.61 8.96
CA GLU A 91 -6.26 -9.51 7.85
C GLU A 91 -7.77 -9.80 7.79
N GLY A 92 -8.35 -9.74 6.59
CA GLY A 92 -9.77 -10.04 6.38
C GLY A 92 -10.39 -9.27 5.23
N PHE A 93 -11.71 -9.31 5.18
CA PHE A 93 -12.51 -8.62 4.19
C PHE A 93 -13.27 -7.46 4.82
N TYR A 94 -13.35 -6.36 4.09
CA TYR A 94 -13.95 -5.12 4.52
C TYR A 94 -14.85 -4.55 3.44
N LEU A 95 -15.81 -3.73 3.84
CA LEU A 95 -16.52 -2.79 2.98
C LEU A 95 -15.98 -1.38 3.28
N LEU A 96 -15.57 -0.68 2.24
CA LEU A 96 -15.13 0.70 2.31
C LEU A 96 -16.25 1.60 1.83
N TYR A 97 -16.74 2.47 2.69
CA TYR A 97 -17.81 3.43 2.41
C TYR A 97 -17.24 4.84 2.35
N TYR A 98 -17.66 5.59 1.33
CA TYR A 98 -17.31 7.01 1.14
C TYR A 98 -18.37 7.71 0.28
N TYR A 99 -18.36 9.04 0.26
CA TYR A 99 -19.26 9.78 -0.65
C TYR A 99 -18.84 9.57 -2.11
N ASN A 100 -19.83 9.46 -3.00
CA ASN A 100 -19.54 9.51 -4.42
C ASN A 100 -18.82 10.80 -4.77
N LEU A 101 -17.61 10.67 -5.30
CA LEU A 101 -16.70 11.79 -5.53
C LEU A 101 -17.19 12.76 -6.62
N LEU A 102 -18.19 12.36 -7.40
CA LEU A 102 -18.75 13.17 -8.48
C LEU A 102 -19.96 13.99 -8.05
N ASP A 103 -20.84 13.46 -7.20
CA ASP A 103 -22.11 14.12 -6.87
C ASP A 103 -22.34 14.32 -5.36
N HIS A 104 -21.57 13.69 -4.48
CA HIS A 104 -21.74 13.73 -3.02
C HIS A 104 -23.13 13.41 -2.45
N GLN A 105 -24.10 13.06 -3.31
CA GLN A 105 -25.46 12.72 -2.90
C GLN A 105 -25.60 11.24 -2.57
N ASN A 106 -24.82 10.43 -3.26
CA ASN A 106 -24.77 8.97 -3.09
C ASN A 106 -23.54 8.57 -2.29
N LEU A 107 -23.57 7.37 -1.73
CA LEU A 107 -22.39 6.73 -1.15
C LEU A 107 -21.86 5.68 -2.11
N PHE A 108 -20.58 5.47 -2.05
CA PHE A 108 -19.91 4.34 -2.68
C PHE A 108 -19.61 3.28 -1.62
N CYS A 109 -19.78 2.02 -1.99
CA CYS A 109 -19.39 0.86 -1.24
C CYS A 109 -18.45 0.03 -2.12
N SER A 110 -17.18 -0.09 -1.76
CA SER A 110 -16.22 -0.98 -2.41
C SER A 110 -15.82 -2.12 -1.47
N ALA A 111 -15.42 -3.25 -2.06
CA ALA A 111 -14.94 -4.41 -1.33
C ALA A 111 -13.42 -4.32 -1.17
N VAL A 112 -12.92 -4.55 0.04
CA VAL A 112 -11.49 -4.49 0.34
C VAL A 112 -11.04 -5.82 0.95
N ARG A 113 -9.94 -6.35 0.44
CA ARG A 113 -9.22 -7.48 1.02
C ARG A 113 -7.90 -6.99 1.60
N ILE A 114 -7.64 -7.35 2.85
CA ILE A 114 -6.35 -7.14 3.51
C ILE A 114 -5.80 -8.52 3.85
N ALA A 115 -4.62 -8.83 3.33
CA ALA A 115 -3.97 -10.12 3.52
C ALA A 115 -2.46 -9.94 3.67
N TRP A 116 -1.85 -10.83 4.45
CA TRP A 116 -0.40 -10.83 4.56
C TRP A 116 0.25 -11.32 3.25
N ASP A 117 1.24 -10.59 2.77
CA ASP A 117 2.12 -10.98 1.68
C ASP A 117 3.48 -11.37 2.24
N ASP A 118 3.85 -12.65 2.05
CA ASP A 118 5.12 -13.18 2.54
C ASP A 118 6.32 -12.66 1.73
N ALA A 119 6.12 -12.29 0.46
CA ALA A 119 7.18 -11.78 -0.39
C ALA A 119 7.60 -10.37 0.01
N ASP A 120 6.62 -9.51 0.22
CA ASP A 120 6.82 -8.12 0.63
C ASP A 120 6.90 -7.97 2.16
N ARG A 121 6.56 -9.02 2.92
CA ARG A 121 6.42 -9.01 4.38
C ARG A 121 5.58 -7.83 4.86
N ALA A 122 4.46 -7.64 4.22
CA ALA A 122 3.55 -6.51 4.41
C ALA A 122 2.10 -6.96 4.35
N LEU A 123 1.18 -6.12 4.81
CA LEU A 123 -0.24 -6.31 4.57
C LEU A 123 -0.60 -5.75 3.19
N ALA A 124 -0.75 -6.65 2.22
CA ALA A 124 -1.26 -6.30 0.90
C ALA A 124 -2.75 -5.96 0.97
N VAL A 125 -3.15 -4.97 0.21
CA VAL A 125 -4.53 -4.49 0.12
C VAL A 125 -4.98 -4.54 -1.34
N GLU A 126 -6.16 -5.10 -1.55
CA GLU A 126 -6.85 -5.11 -2.83
C GLU A 126 -8.23 -4.49 -2.62
N GLU A 127 -8.52 -3.41 -3.32
CA GLU A 127 -9.85 -2.79 -3.36
C GLU A 127 -10.52 -3.11 -4.70
N TYR A 128 -11.69 -3.68 -4.63
CA TYR A 128 -12.57 -3.91 -5.79
C TYR A 128 -13.74 -2.94 -5.75
N THR A 129 -13.85 -2.15 -6.81
CA THR A 129 -14.93 -1.18 -7.00
C THR A 129 -15.79 -1.60 -8.18
N ARG A 130 -17.10 -1.64 -7.98
CA ARG A 130 -18.07 -1.90 -9.03
C ARG A 130 -19.01 -0.72 -9.16
N PHE A 131 -18.99 -0.09 -10.32
CA PHE A 131 -19.85 1.04 -10.61
C PHE A 131 -20.90 0.67 -11.67
N ARG A 132 -22.16 0.87 -11.32
CA ARG A 132 -23.30 0.69 -12.21
C ARG A 132 -24.28 1.83 -11.94
N GLN A 133 -24.43 2.72 -12.91
CA GLN A 133 -25.39 3.82 -12.88
C GLN A 133 -25.93 4.05 -14.29
N ASP A 134 -27.24 4.33 -14.38
CA ASP A 134 -27.88 4.60 -15.66
C ASP A 134 -27.24 5.79 -16.36
N GLY A 135 -26.98 5.63 -17.67
CA GLY A 135 -26.33 6.65 -18.49
C GLY A 135 -24.81 6.79 -18.34
N ILE A 136 -24.17 6.00 -17.46
CA ILE A 136 -22.72 5.98 -17.27
C ILE A 136 -22.18 4.61 -17.67
N THR A 137 -21.05 4.59 -18.36
CA THR A 137 -20.36 3.34 -18.72
C THR A 137 -20.07 2.52 -17.45
N PRO A 138 -20.52 1.26 -17.39
CA PRO A 138 -20.22 0.39 -16.29
C PRO A 138 -18.71 0.25 -16.07
N PHE A 139 -18.27 0.35 -14.83
CA PHE A 139 -16.86 0.23 -14.47
C PHE A 139 -16.68 -0.83 -13.38
N ASP A 140 -15.73 -1.73 -13.60
CA ASP A 140 -15.18 -2.62 -12.60
C ASP A 140 -13.69 -2.34 -12.50
N GLY A 141 -13.22 -1.92 -11.32
CA GLY A 141 -11.84 -1.56 -11.10
C GLY A 141 -11.23 -2.30 -9.91
N VAL A 142 -9.96 -2.60 -10.03
CA VAL A 142 -9.16 -3.13 -8.94
C VAL A 142 -8.01 -2.17 -8.68
N MET A 143 -7.86 -1.75 -7.42
CA MET A 143 -6.69 -1.03 -6.95
C MET A 143 -5.90 -1.92 -6.01
N ASN A 144 -4.58 -1.88 -6.11
CA ASN A 144 -3.69 -2.69 -5.28
C ASN A 144 -2.72 -1.79 -4.52
N GLY A 145 -2.30 -2.26 -3.35
CA GLY A 145 -1.32 -1.55 -2.54
C GLY A 145 -1.08 -2.19 -1.20
N HIS A 146 -0.74 -1.38 -0.22
CA HIS A 146 -0.33 -1.87 1.10
C HIS A 146 -0.97 -1.07 2.23
N LEU A 147 -1.17 -1.75 3.36
CA LEU A 147 -1.57 -1.15 4.63
C LEU A 147 -0.34 -0.96 5.52
N TYR A 148 -0.13 0.27 5.95
CA TYR A 148 0.90 0.70 6.88
C TYR A 148 0.27 1.04 8.22
N ILE A 149 0.82 0.48 9.31
CA ILE A 149 0.27 0.67 10.65
C ILE A 149 1.33 1.34 11.53
N ASN A 150 0.96 2.42 12.17
CA ASN A 150 1.76 3.03 13.22
C ASN A 150 1.01 2.90 14.54
N GLU A 151 1.40 1.89 15.33
CA GLU A 151 0.78 1.59 16.62
C GLU A 151 1.01 2.69 17.67
N GLU A 152 2.14 3.42 17.59
CA GLU A 152 2.47 4.47 18.57
C GLU A 152 1.55 5.67 18.44
N ILE A 153 1.21 6.07 17.22
CA ILE A 153 0.33 7.21 16.97
C ILE A 153 -1.12 6.80 16.65
N GLY A 154 -1.39 5.49 16.59
CA GLY A 154 -2.73 4.94 16.44
C GLY A 154 -3.36 5.12 15.06
N PHE A 155 -2.54 5.17 13.98
CA PHE A 155 -3.03 5.31 12.61
C PHE A 155 -2.73 4.09 11.75
N ALA A 156 -3.66 3.81 10.84
CA ALA A 156 -3.52 2.91 9.72
C ALA A 156 -3.57 3.73 8.42
N GLN A 157 -2.61 3.51 7.53
CA GLN A 157 -2.52 4.17 6.23
C GLN A 157 -2.57 3.13 5.12
N ILE A 158 -3.48 3.28 4.18
CA ILE A 158 -3.60 2.42 3.02
C ILE A 158 -3.22 3.26 1.80
N LEU A 159 -2.22 2.81 1.07
CA LEU A 159 -1.82 3.41 -0.19
C LEU A 159 -2.16 2.45 -1.32
N LEU A 160 -3.06 2.85 -2.20
CA LEU A 160 -3.53 2.07 -3.35
C LEU A 160 -3.18 2.78 -4.65
N ASN A 161 -2.94 1.99 -5.69
CA ASN A 161 -2.78 2.50 -7.05
C ASN A 161 -3.47 1.61 -8.09
N ALA A 162 -3.91 2.23 -9.19
CA ALA A 162 -4.37 1.56 -10.40
C ALA A 162 -4.24 2.50 -11.59
N ALA A 163 -3.60 2.06 -12.67
CA ALA A 163 -3.55 2.79 -13.96
C ALA A 163 -3.20 4.29 -13.82
N GLY A 164 -2.30 4.66 -12.92
CA GLY A 164 -1.88 6.03 -12.67
C GLY A 164 -2.74 6.82 -11.69
N MET A 165 -3.84 6.24 -11.19
CA MET A 165 -4.59 6.81 -10.06
C MET A 165 -3.95 6.38 -8.74
N LEU A 166 -3.87 7.33 -7.82
CA LEU A 166 -3.37 7.11 -6.47
C LEU A 166 -4.47 7.39 -5.45
N GLN A 167 -4.60 6.52 -4.46
CA GLN A 167 -5.55 6.70 -3.36
C GLN A 167 -4.81 6.47 -2.03
N LEU A 168 -4.86 7.46 -1.18
CA LEU A 168 -4.33 7.40 0.18
C LEU A 168 -5.49 7.45 1.17
N ILE A 169 -5.63 6.42 1.98
CA ILE A 169 -6.58 6.39 3.09
C ILE A 169 -5.79 6.47 4.39
N THR A 170 -6.11 7.44 5.25
CA THR A 170 -5.61 7.51 6.62
C THR A 170 -6.78 7.28 7.56
N ALA A 171 -6.71 6.23 8.35
CA ALA A 171 -7.78 5.82 9.25
C ALA A 171 -7.27 5.58 10.67
N SER A 172 -8.19 5.52 11.64
CA SER A 172 -7.90 5.03 12.97
C SER A 172 -7.38 3.59 12.90
N ARG A 173 -6.58 3.18 13.88
CA ARG A 173 -6.23 1.77 14.01
C ARG A 173 -7.48 0.91 14.24
N LEU A 174 -7.40 -0.34 13.81
CA LEU A 174 -8.41 -1.33 14.15
C LEU A 174 -8.15 -1.85 15.57
N GLU A 175 -9.05 -1.60 16.47
CA GLU A 175 -8.98 -2.17 17.82
C GLU A 175 -9.12 -3.70 17.75
N LYS A 176 -8.42 -4.43 18.65
CA LYS A 176 -8.55 -5.89 18.73
C LYS A 176 -9.99 -6.27 19.05
N GLY A 177 -10.60 -7.04 18.16
CA GLY A 177 -12.03 -7.38 18.23
C GLY A 177 -12.96 -6.28 17.69
N GLY A 178 -12.43 -5.12 17.29
CA GLY A 178 -13.17 -4.08 16.58
C GLY A 178 -13.51 -4.49 15.16
N ARG A 179 -14.52 -3.81 14.60
CA ARG A 179 -15.02 -4.10 13.25
C ARG A 179 -14.87 -2.94 12.29
N GLN A 180 -14.56 -1.75 12.78
CA GLN A 180 -14.56 -0.53 11.97
C GLN A 180 -13.28 0.29 12.17
N MET A 181 -12.84 0.90 11.08
CA MET A 181 -11.83 1.96 11.05
C MET A 181 -12.45 3.20 10.41
N PHE A 182 -12.12 4.38 10.92
CA PHE A 182 -12.70 5.65 10.51
C PHE A 182 -11.59 6.61 10.08
N GLY A 183 -11.81 7.34 9.01
CA GLY A 183 -10.76 8.24 8.56
C GLY A 183 -11.11 9.08 7.34
N ALA A 184 -10.09 9.44 6.60
CA ALA A 184 -10.20 10.22 5.38
C ALA A 184 -9.44 9.56 4.24
N MET A 185 -9.97 9.70 3.05
CA MET A 185 -9.35 9.32 1.79
C MET A 185 -8.96 10.58 1.01
N LEU A 186 -7.76 10.58 0.46
CA LEU A 186 -7.31 11.51 -0.58
C LEU A 186 -7.15 10.72 -1.87
N THR A 187 -7.78 11.17 -2.93
CA THR A 187 -7.70 10.55 -4.26
C THR A 187 -7.80 11.61 -5.36
N GLN A 188 -7.87 11.18 -6.60
CA GLN A 188 -7.98 12.04 -7.77
C GLN A 188 -9.24 11.69 -8.55
N VAL A 189 -9.94 12.69 -9.01
CA VAL A 189 -11.09 12.55 -9.91
C VAL A 189 -10.76 13.23 -11.22
N SER A 190 -11.06 12.55 -12.34
CA SER A 190 -10.99 13.12 -13.67
C SER A 190 -12.35 13.67 -14.07
N ASP A 191 -12.42 14.94 -14.44
CA ASP A 191 -13.61 15.59 -15.00
C ASP A 191 -13.49 15.84 -16.52
N PHE A 192 -12.91 14.88 -17.26
CA PHE A 192 -12.63 14.93 -18.70
C PHE A 192 -11.47 15.87 -19.12
N ILE A 193 -11.14 16.87 -18.31
CA ILE A 193 -10.13 17.88 -18.65
C ILE A 193 -8.93 17.84 -17.71
N GLN A 194 -9.18 17.62 -16.43
CA GLN A 194 -8.15 17.69 -15.38
C GLN A 194 -8.36 16.65 -14.31
N TYR A 195 -7.25 16.17 -13.73
CA TYR A 195 -7.27 15.43 -12.48
C TYR A 195 -7.29 16.42 -11.31
N ARG A 196 -8.32 16.34 -10.48
CA ARG A 196 -8.43 17.16 -9.27
C ARG A 196 -8.25 16.28 -8.03
N PRO A 197 -7.39 16.70 -7.07
CA PRO A 197 -7.36 16.03 -5.78
C PRO A 197 -8.67 16.27 -5.04
N ILE A 198 -9.19 15.23 -4.43
CA ILE A 198 -10.42 15.28 -3.63
C ILE A 198 -10.23 14.49 -2.35
N THR A 199 -10.86 14.94 -1.28
CA THR A 199 -10.91 14.24 0.00
C THR A 199 -12.33 13.79 0.30
N SER A 200 -12.47 12.61 0.91
CA SER A 200 -13.74 12.09 1.40
C SER A 200 -13.56 11.44 2.76
N PRO A 201 -14.50 11.59 3.69
CA PRO A 201 -14.53 10.76 4.89
C PRO A 201 -14.74 9.31 4.48
N VAL A 202 -14.17 8.38 5.26
CA VAL A 202 -14.29 6.96 4.99
C VAL A 202 -14.62 6.16 6.25
N VAL A 203 -15.34 5.05 6.04
CA VAL A 203 -15.54 3.99 7.01
C VAL A 203 -15.14 2.68 6.36
N LEU A 204 -14.17 1.97 6.97
CA LEU A 204 -13.90 0.58 6.62
C LEU A 204 -14.57 -0.31 7.67
N GLU A 205 -15.50 -1.14 7.23
CA GLU A 205 -16.22 -2.08 8.08
C GLU A 205 -15.83 -3.51 7.75
N ARG A 206 -15.38 -4.26 8.75
CA ARG A 206 -15.04 -5.66 8.59
C ARG A 206 -16.32 -6.48 8.33
N VAL A 207 -16.34 -7.18 7.22
CA VAL A 207 -17.37 -8.17 6.91
C VAL A 207 -17.10 -9.41 7.78
N GLY A 208 -18.16 -10.04 8.31
CA GLY A 208 -18.02 -11.27 9.11
C GLY A 208 -17.24 -12.36 8.35
N GLU A 209 -17.05 -13.52 8.97
CA GLU A 209 -16.28 -14.65 8.44
C GLU A 209 -16.86 -15.17 7.11
N GLN A 210 -16.75 -14.40 6.06
CA GLN A 210 -17.05 -14.84 4.71
C GLN A 210 -15.80 -15.49 4.11
N SER A 211 -15.95 -16.71 3.68
CA SER A 211 -14.85 -17.52 3.16
C SER A 211 -14.41 -17.16 1.73
N ASP A 212 -15.13 -16.24 1.03
CA ASP A 212 -14.88 -15.92 -0.38
C ASP A 212 -14.95 -14.42 -0.65
N PHE A 213 -13.83 -13.84 -1.10
CA PHE A 213 -13.74 -12.44 -1.51
C PHE A 213 -14.70 -12.10 -2.67
N LYS A 214 -14.97 -13.05 -3.57
CA LYS A 214 -15.95 -12.86 -4.67
C LYS A 214 -17.35 -12.57 -4.14
N ALA A 215 -17.72 -13.15 -3.01
CA ALA A 215 -19.01 -12.85 -2.37
C ALA A 215 -19.04 -11.42 -1.83
N VAL A 216 -17.93 -10.95 -1.27
CA VAL A 216 -17.81 -9.56 -0.78
C VAL A 216 -17.81 -8.56 -1.95
N CYS A 217 -17.15 -8.88 -3.07
CA CYS A 217 -17.16 -8.05 -4.26
C CYS A 217 -18.59 -7.82 -4.82
N LYS A 218 -19.52 -8.75 -4.62
CA LYS A 218 -20.93 -8.56 -5.03
C LYS A 218 -21.66 -7.49 -4.21
N LEU A 219 -21.15 -7.13 -3.04
CA LEU A 219 -21.68 -6.06 -2.19
C LEU A 219 -21.22 -4.67 -2.64
N SER A 220 -20.18 -4.60 -3.50
CA SER A 220 -19.70 -3.35 -4.06
C SER A 220 -20.76 -2.72 -4.97
N ARG A 221 -21.16 -1.47 -4.64
CA ARG A 221 -22.25 -0.78 -5.33
C ARG A 221 -22.32 0.69 -4.99
N LEU A 222 -23.07 1.44 -5.78
CA LEU A 222 -23.56 2.76 -5.41
C LEU A 222 -24.76 2.61 -4.45
N ILE A 223 -24.82 3.40 -3.41
CA ILE A 223 -25.86 3.44 -2.39
C ILE A 223 -26.56 4.79 -2.49
N SER A 224 -27.80 4.80 -2.95
CA SER A 224 -28.61 6.01 -3.05
C SER A 224 -29.24 6.38 -1.69
N PRO A 225 -29.70 7.63 -1.51
CA PRO A 225 -30.42 8.04 -0.30
C PRO A 225 -31.69 7.24 0.00
N ALA A 226 -32.26 6.55 -1.00
CA ALA A 226 -33.42 5.66 -0.80
C ALA A 226 -33.05 4.26 -0.28
N ASP A 227 -31.75 3.92 -0.26
CA ASP A 227 -31.28 2.63 0.24
C ASP A 227 -31.15 2.66 1.78
N PRO A 228 -31.70 1.68 2.51
CA PRO A 228 -31.60 1.64 3.97
C PRO A 228 -30.15 1.66 4.50
N ALA A 229 -29.18 1.18 3.72
CA ALA A 229 -27.76 1.25 4.09
C ALA A 229 -27.23 2.70 4.13
N PHE A 230 -27.85 3.62 3.38
CA PHE A 230 -27.50 5.02 3.41
C PHE A 230 -27.72 5.64 4.80
N ASP A 231 -28.88 5.37 5.39
CA ASP A 231 -29.23 5.89 6.71
C ASP A 231 -28.35 5.33 7.83
N GLN A 232 -27.81 4.13 7.63
CA GLN A 232 -26.88 3.51 8.59
C GLN A 232 -25.47 4.10 8.53
N ILE A 233 -24.96 4.45 7.36
CA ILE A 233 -23.57 4.86 7.14
C ILE A 233 -23.40 6.37 7.08
N SER A 234 -24.33 7.10 6.44
CA SER A 234 -24.26 8.55 6.22
C SER A 234 -24.03 9.37 7.50
N PRO A 235 -24.69 9.07 8.64
CA PRO A 235 -24.45 9.83 9.87
C PRO A 235 -23.00 9.74 10.36
N THR A 236 -22.39 8.56 10.24
CA THR A 236 -20.99 8.35 10.64
C THR A 236 -20.03 9.11 9.71
N LEU A 237 -20.25 9.06 8.40
CA LEU A 237 -19.44 9.84 7.44
C LEU A 237 -19.56 11.35 7.69
N LYS A 238 -20.75 11.87 7.95
CA LYS A 238 -20.98 13.30 8.32
C LYS A 238 -20.22 13.68 9.59
N GLN A 239 -20.22 12.81 10.60
CA GLN A 239 -19.49 13.06 11.84
C GLN A 239 -17.97 13.12 11.60
N ILE A 240 -17.43 12.23 10.76
CA ILE A 240 -16.03 12.23 10.37
C ILE A 240 -15.70 13.51 9.60
N GLU A 241 -16.53 13.88 8.61
CA GLU A 241 -16.36 15.08 7.80
C GLU A 241 -16.30 16.35 8.67
N MET A 242 -17.21 16.48 9.63
CA MET A 242 -17.19 17.60 10.58
C MET A 242 -15.89 17.66 11.40
N ARG A 243 -15.34 16.51 11.79
CA ARG A 243 -14.06 16.44 12.53
C ARG A 243 -12.86 16.82 11.67
N ILE A 244 -12.85 16.40 10.41
CA ILE A 244 -11.79 16.72 9.45
C ILE A 244 -11.81 18.22 9.11
N SER A 245 -13.01 18.79 8.94
CA SER A 245 -13.21 20.19 8.56
C SER A 245 -13.08 21.16 9.75
N ALA A 246 -13.18 20.67 10.98
CA ALA A 246 -13.02 21.49 12.16
C ALA A 246 -11.56 21.95 12.30
N ALA A 247 -11.31 23.25 12.12
CA ALA A 247 -10.00 23.83 12.42
C ALA A 247 -9.61 23.45 13.88
N PRO A 248 -8.33 23.12 14.14
CA PRO A 248 -7.89 22.87 15.51
C PRO A 248 -8.21 24.10 16.37
N ARG A 249 -9.07 23.93 17.37
CA ARG A 249 -9.30 24.99 18.35
C ARG A 249 -7.95 25.30 18.99
N ARG A 250 -7.42 26.48 18.73
CA ARG A 250 -6.26 26.96 19.49
C ARG A 250 -6.68 26.92 20.95
N SER A 251 -6.11 26.01 21.72
CA SER A 251 -6.16 26.09 23.17
C SER A 251 -5.44 27.39 23.52
N SER A 252 -6.21 28.42 23.89
CA SER A 252 -5.67 29.59 24.58
C SER A 252 -5.07 29.08 25.89
N ALA A 253 -3.74 28.96 25.91
CA ALA A 253 -2.96 28.79 27.11
C ALA A 253 -2.90 30.10 27.87
#